data_0909c1f3f0d39456333ed3423476f786
#
_entry.id   0909c1f3f0d39456333ed3423476f786
#
_cell.length_a   1.000
_cell.length_b   1.000
_cell.length_c   1.000
_cell.angle_alpha   90.00
_cell.angle_beta   90.00
_cell.angle_gamma   90.00
#
_symmetry.space_group_name_H-M   'P 1'
#
loop_
_entity.id
_entity.type
_entity.pdbx_description
1 polymer ?
#
loop_
_entity_poly.entity_id
_entity_poly.type
_entity_poly.pdbx_seq_one_letter_code
_entity_poly.pdbx_strand_id
1 'polypeptide(L)'
;GGDELLRQVAQRLRLTNAEALMVAHLNGDDFAIVYEVSHIRPSVQEHIDRINKAFSLPFDIFGQEHIITLSMGISQYPEHGRQLDYLNNCAEQALSEAKRLGGNATKFYSLSNTVALEEGIYLERDLRLAIQNNELVVYYQPKINFHNQKIYGFEALVRWNHPTKGIVPPGLFIPMAEKTSLISDIGRIVILQTAKQIKEWNKLGFDNICVSVNVVAQQLQRGQLLKDLDEALDRYKISGSSLELEITESTLVENSEAVKNLLETIKLRGIHISLDDFGTGYSSLSYLNEFKLDVLKIDRSFIANMKPRIQDNPVVNTVIALAKTLNLKVVAEGVETEVQLQLLQNMACDTVQGFYIAKPLAEADAIAFYRDKMSL
;
A
#
# COMPACT_ATOMS: atom_id res chain seq x y z
N GLY A 1 -28.12 -26.96 -8.35
CA GLY A 1 -27.54 -26.54 -7.03
C GLY A 1 -27.81 -25.08 -6.73
N GLY A 2 -27.46 -24.15 -7.62
CA GLY A 2 -27.58 -22.70 -7.35
C GLY A 2 -29.01 -22.22 -7.08
N ASP A 3 -29.95 -22.59 -7.89
CA ASP A 3 -31.36 -22.20 -7.72
C ASP A 3 -31.98 -22.73 -6.43
N GLU A 4 -31.61 -23.94 -6.01
CA GLU A 4 -32.07 -24.52 -4.75
C GLU A 4 -31.48 -23.77 -3.56
N LEU A 5 -30.20 -23.39 -3.63
CA LEU A 5 -29.56 -22.55 -2.62
C LEU A 5 -30.26 -21.18 -2.51
N LEU A 6 -30.46 -20.49 -3.63
CA LEU A 6 -31.15 -19.20 -3.64
C LEU A 6 -32.58 -19.28 -3.09
N ARG A 7 -33.29 -20.38 -3.37
CA ARG A 7 -34.63 -20.63 -2.80
C ARG A 7 -34.59 -20.76 -1.27
N GLN A 8 -33.62 -21.51 -0.74
CA GLN A 8 -33.44 -21.68 0.71
C GLN A 8 -32.97 -20.38 1.37
N VAL A 9 -32.10 -19.60 0.71
CA VAL A 9 -31.70 -18.26 1.16
C VAL A 9 -32.90 -17.35 1.27
N ALA A 10 -33.71 -17.26 0.22
CA ALA A 10 -34.94 -16.44 0.22
C ALA A 10 -35.89 -16.84 1.35
N GLN A 11 -36.09 -18.14 1.56
CA GLN A 11 -36.93 -18.65 2.63
C GLN A 11 -36.39 -18.29 4.02
N ARG A 12 -35.07 -18.47 4.23
CA ARG A 12 -34.40 -18.14 5.50
C ARG A 12 -34.46 -16.65 5.78
N LEU A 13 -34.24 -15.79 4.77
CA LEU A 13 -34.37 -14.35 4.90
C LEU A 13 -35.79 -13.96 5.31
N ARG A 14 -36.82 -14.51 4.66
CA ARG A 14 -38.23 -14.22 5.02
C ARG A 14 -38.57 -14.64 6.44
N LEU A 15 -38.16 -15.83 6.86
CA LEU A 15 -38.44 -16.35 8.21
C LEU A 15 -37.70 -15.53 9.29
N THR A 16 -36.45 -15.17 9.00
CA THR A 16 -35.65 -14.40 9.96
C THR A 16 -36.13 -12.95 10.09
N ASN A 17 -36.75 -12.40 9.04
CA ASN A 17 -37.17 -10.99 8.95
C ASN A 17 -38.68 -10.85 8.76
N ALA A 18 -39.46 -11.57 9.57
CA ALA A 18 -40.94 -11.57 9.48
C ALA A 18 -41.57 -10.17 9.74
N GLU A 19 -40.87 -9.28 10.41
CA GLU A 19 -41.23 -7.90 10.68
C GLU A 19 -40.76 -6.89 9.63
N ALA A 20 -40.03 -7.35 8.58
CA ALA A 20 -39.63 -6.48 7.49
C ALA A 20 -40.83 -6.03 6.67
N LEU A 21 -40.84 -4.77 6.25
CA LEU A 21 -41.86 -4.24 5.34
C LEU A 21 -41.80 -4.95 3.98
N MET A 22 -40.58 -5.31 3.55
CA MET A 22 -40.35 -6.01 2.30
C MET A 22 -39.12 -6.86 2.36
N VAL A 23 -39.17 -8.06 1.76
CA VAL A 23 -38.03 -8.90 1.39
C VAL A 23 -38.16 -9.22 -0.09
N ALA A 24 -37.26 -8.72 -0.90
CA ALA A 24 -37.28 -8.87 -2.36
C ALA A 24 -36.00 -9.55 -2.84
N HIS A 25 -36.14 -10.38 -3.89
CA HIS A 25 -35.02 -10.86 -4.68
C HIS A 25 -34.85 -9.92 -5.85
N LEU A 26 -33.66 -9.34 -6.01
CA LEU A 26 -33.37 -8.38 -7.07
C LEU A 26 -32.83 -9.09 -8.31
N ASN A 27 -31.55 -9.40 -8.32
CA ASN A 27 -30.88 -10.08 -9.44
C ASN A 27 -29.83 -11.05 -8.90
N GLY A 28 -29.66 -12.20 -9.55
CA GLY A 28 -28.57 -13.13 -9.24
C GLY A 28 -28.60 -13.59 -7.78
N ASP A 29 -27.63 -13.17 -6.98
CA ASP A 29 -27.48 -13.46 -5.56
C ASP A 29 -27.85 -12.27 -4.63
N ASP A 30 -28.39 -11.18 -5.20
CA ASP A 30 -28.71 -9.96 -4.44
C ASP A 30 -30.18 -9.95 -3.96
N PHE A 31 -30.37 -9.65 -2.67
CA PHE A 31 -31.64 -9.51 -2.00
C PHE A 31 -31.73 -8.13 -1.34
N ALA A 32 -32.94 -7.55 -1.33
CA ALA A 32 -33.24 -6.33 -0.61
C ALA A 32 -34.21 -6.59 0.55
N ILE A 33 -33.95 -5.95 1.69
CA ILE A 33 -34.80 -6.01 2.85
C ILE A 33 -35.07 -4.58 3.31
N VAL A 34 -36.34 -4.24 3.50
CA VAL A 34 -36.76 -2.92 3.98
C VAL A 34 -37.39 -3.07 5.36
N TYR A 35 -36.92 -2.28 6.32
CA TYR A 35 -37.47 -2.20 7.66
C TYR A 35 -37.96 -0.82 7.98
N GLU A 36 -39.00 -0.77 8.85
CA GLU A 36 -39.33 0.42 9.59
C GLU A 36 -38.61 0.37 10.94
N VAL A 37 -37.65 1.29 11.15
CA VAL A 37 -36.90 1.38 12.39
C VAL A 37 -37.49 2.48 13.26
N SER A 38 -38.08 2.12 14.39
CA SER A 38 -38.55 3.09 15.38
C SER A 38 -37.52 3.31 16.47
N HIS A 39 -37.53 4.48 17.12
CA HIS A 39 -36.67 4.78 18.26
C HIS A 39 -36.86 3.86 19.47
N ILE A 40 -37.84 2.97 19.42
CA ILE A 40 -38.23 2.13 20.57
C ILE A 40 -37.67 0.71 20.46
N ARG A 41 -37.51 0.10 19.26
CA ARG A 41 -36.85 -1.21 18.97
C ARG A 41 -37.46 -1.94 17.76
N PRO A 42 -36.73 -2.87 17.10
CA PRO A 42 -35.28 -3.14 17.21
C PRO A 42 -34.43 -2.12 16.46
N SER A 43 -33.18 -1.95 16.89
CA SER A 43 -32.20 -1.11 16.21
C SER A 43 -31.72 -1.76 14.89
N VAL A 44 -31.16 -0.98 14.00
CA VAL A 44 -30.54 -1.51 12.75
C VAL A 44 -29.49 -2.59 13.07
N GLN A 45 -28.72 -2.43 14.14
CA GLN A 45 -27.72 -3.40 14.55
C GLN A 45 -28.34 -4.74 14.98
N GLU A 46 -29.47 -4.71 15.67
CA GLU A 46 -30.19 -5.95 16.06
C GLU A 46 -30.69 -6.73 14.86
N HIS A 47 -31.13 -6.04 13.79
CA HIS A 47 -31.48 -6.70 12.51
C HIS A 47 -30.25 -7.34 11.83
N ILE A 48 -29.12 -6.63 11.78
CA ILE A 48 -27.86 -7.14 11.24
C ILE A 48 -27.43 -8.42 11.98
N ASP A 49 -27.40 -8.36 13.32
CA ASP A 49 -26.98 -9.47 14.16
C ASP A 49 -27.88 -10.70 13.99
N ARG A 50 -29.19 -10.48 13.85
CA ARG A 50 -30.16 -11.53 13.59
C ARG A 50 -29.93 -12.23 12.26
N ILE A 51 -29.68 -11.46 11.20
CA ILE A 51 -29.38 -12.01 9.87
C ILE A 51 -28.06 -12.78 9.93
N ASN A 52 -26.99 -12.23 10.49
CA ASN A 52 -25.70 -12.88 10.62
C ASN A 52 -25.82 -14.22 11.40
N LYS A 53 -26.57 -14.22 12.50
CA LYS A 53 -26.84 -15.43 13.28
C LYS A 53 -27.60 -16.48 12.49
N ALA A 54 -28.58 -16.09 11.69
CA ALA A 54 -29.34 -17.01 10.86
C ALA A 54 -28.48 -17.66 9.78
N PHE A 55 -27.50 -16.91 9.22
CA PHE A 55 -26.62 -17.37 8.16
C PHE A 55 -25.36 -18.06 8.68
N SER A 56 -25.11 -18.07 9.97
CA SER A 56 -24.09 -18.95 10.57
C SER A 56 -24.49 -20.43 10.58
N LEU A 57 -25.78 -20.73 10.37
CA LEU A 57 -26.28 -22.08 10.26
C LEU A 57 -26.11 -22.61 8.82
N PRO A 58 -25.70 -23.88 8.64
CA PRO A 58 -25.49 -24.45 7.32
C PRO A 58 -26.80 -24.53 6.50
N PHE A 59 -26.65 -24.64 5.20
CA PHE A 59 -27.70 -24.93 4.23
C PHE A 59 -27.53 -26.36 3.74
N ASP A 60 -28.60 -27.15 3.75
CA ASP A 60 -28.60 -28.51 3.19
C ASP A 60 -28.96 -28.45 1.69
N ILE A 61 -28.01 -28.73 0.85
CA ILE A 61 -28.18 -28.83 -0.58
C ILE A 61 -27.94 -30.24 -1.05
N PHE A 62 -29.00 -30.97 -1.34
CA PHE A 62 -28.97 -32.39 -1.75
C PHE A 62 -28.22 -33.31 -0.77
N GLY A 63 -28.38 -33.10 0.55
CA GLY A 63 -27.74 -33.88 1.59
C GLY A 63 -26.31 -33.50 1.92
N GLN A 64 -25.84 -32.33 1.41
CA GLN A 64 -24.56 -31.75 1.75
C GLN A 64 -24.76 -30.41 2.45
N GLU A 65 -24.06 -30.22 3.58
CA GLU A 65 -24.09 -29.00 4.34
C GLU A 65 -23.12 -27.96 3.74
N HIS A 66 -23.64 -26.75 3.46
CA HIS A 66 -22.89 -25.62 2.95
C HIS A 66 -23.02 -24.42 3.88
N ILE A 67 -21.90 -23.84 4.28
CA ILE A 67 -21.87 -22.57 4.99
C ILE A 67 -21.65 -21.47 3.95
N ILE A 68 -22.52 -20.47 3.95
CA ILE A 68 -22.40 -19.29 3.12
C ILE A 68 -22.26 -18.04 3.97
N THR A 69 -21.50 -17.07 3.47
CA THR A 69 -21.32 -15.77 4.09
C THR A 69 -22.12 -14.72 3.36
N LEU A 70 -22.48 -13.67 4.06
CA LEU A 70 -23.22 -12.53 3.52
C LEU A 70 -22.37 -11.25 3.56
N SER A 71 -22.52 -10.45 2.52
CA SER A 71 -22.14 -9.04 2.56
C SER A 71 -23.39 -8.19 2.59
N MET A 72 -23.42 -7.13 3.40
CA MET A 72 -24.57 -6.26 3.53
C MET A 72 -24.19 -4.80 3.31
N GLY A 73 -24.96 -4.10 2.48
CA GLY A 73 -24.90 -2.65 2.31
C GLY A 73 -26.18 -2.02 2.85
N ILE A 74 -26.07 -0.96 3.64
CA ILE A 74 -27.19 -0.37 4.36
C ILE A 74 -27.31 1.11 4.04
N SER A 75 -28.50 1.54 3.64
CA SER A 75 -28.90 2.93 3.55
C SER A 75 -30.07 3.23 4.51
N GLN A 76 -30.19 4.47 4.96
CA GLN A 76 -31.22 4.90 5.93
C GLN A 76 -31.97 6.11 5.41
N TYR A 77 -33.29 6.07 5.55
CA TYR A 77 -34.18 7.21 5.32
C TYR A 77 -34.40 7.97 6.65
N PRO A 78 -34.44 9.29 6.66
CA PRO A 78 -34.20 10.24 5.54
C PRO A 78 -32.72 10.65 5.39
N GLU A 79 -31.84 10.10 6.19
CA GLU A 79 -30.41 10.50 6.33
C GLU A 79 -29.66 10.41 5.01
N HIS A 80 -29.83 9.30 4.28
CA HIS A 80 -29.12 9.03 3.03
C HIS A 80 -29.95 9.38 1.78
N GLY A 81 -31.19 9.84 1.93
CA GLY A 81 -32.05 10.26 0.81
C GLY A 81 -33.53 10.10 1.09
N ARG A 82 -34.37 10.62 0.19
CA ARG A 82 -35.84 10.60 0.32
C ARG A 82 -36.57 9.84 -0.79
N GLN A 83 -35.83 9.35 -1.80
CA GLN A 83 -36.39 8.57 -2.92
C GLN A 83 -35.88 7.13 -2.83
N LEU A 84 -36.76 6.16 -3.09
CA LEU A 84 -36.44 4.74 -3.00
C LEU A 84 -35.30 4.33 -3.92
N ASP A 85 -35.31 4.77 -5.17
CA ASP A 85 -34.26 4.45 -6.15
C ASP A 85 -32.91 4.98 -5.70
N TYR A 86 -32.86 6.16 -5.10
CA TYR A 86 -31.64 6.74 -4.56
C TYR A 86 -31.12 5.98 -3.34
N LEU A 87 -32.03 5.60 -2.41
CA LEU A 87 -31.66 4.77 -1.25
C LEU A 87 -31.16 3.40 -1.68
N ASN A 88 -31.76 2.79 -2.70
CA ASN A 88 -31.26 1.52 -3.24
C ASN A 88 -29.85 1.66 -3.81
N ASN A 89 -29.58 2.68 -4.60
CA ASN A 89 -28.24 2.96 -5.11
C ASN A 89 -27.22 3.19 -4.00
N CYS A 90 -27.60 3.87 -2.92
CA CYS A 90 -26.76 4.06 -1.74
C CYS A 90 -26.44 2.72 -1.05
N ALA A 91 -27.41 1.83 -0.90
CA ALA A 91 -27.20 0.51 -0.33
C ALA A 91 -26.31 -0.37 -1.23
N GLU A 92 -26.47 -0.32 -2.55
CA GLU A 92 -25.62 -1.04 -3.51
C GLU A 92 -24.16 -0.57 -3.46
N GLN A 93 -23.92 0.72 -3.32
CA GLN A 93 -22.57 1.26 -3.15
C GLN A 93 -21.90 0.74 -1.88
N ALA A 94 -22.64 0.76 -0.75
CA ALA A 94 -22.17 0.23 0.52
C ALA A 94 -21.90 -1.30 0.44
N LEU A 95 -22.76 -2.05 -0.29
CA LEU A 95 -22.58 -3.48 -0.54
C LEU A 95 -21.31 -3.75 -1.38
N SER A 96 -21.09 -2.96 -2.40
CA SER A 96 -19.89 -3.07 -3.24
C SER A 96 -18.61 -2.85 -2.41
N GLU A 97 -18.63 -1.90 -1.47
CA GLU A 97 -17.52 -1.70 -0.54
C GLU A 97 -17.32 -2.90 0.39
N ALA A 98 -18.41 -3.47 0.94
CA ALA A 98 -18.34 -4.66 1.78
C ALA A 98 -17.74 -5.86 1.02
N LYS A 99 -18.12 -6.08 -0.25
CA LYS A 99 -17.57 -7.11 -1.14
C LYS A 99 -16.08 -6.87 -1.43
N ARG A 100 -15.66 -5.60 -1.67
CA ARG A 100 -14.26 -5.21 -1.96
C ARG A 100 -13.32 -5.47 -0.78
N LEU A 101 -13.80 -5.37 0.46
CA LEU A 101 -13.02 -5.63 1.67
C LEU A 101 -12.86 -7.12 2.00
N GLY A 102 -13.15 -8.01 1.08
CA GLY A 102 -13.02 -9.46 1.25
C GLY A 102 -14.34 -10.19 1.49
N GLY A 103 -15.47 -9.48 1.44
CA GLY A 103 -16.79 -10.05 1.71
C GLY A 103 -17.04 -10.32 3.20
N ASN A 104 -18.19 -10.99 3.51
CA ASN A 104 -18.61 -11.32 4.88
C ASN A 104 -18.61 -10.09 5.83
N ALA A 105 -19.03 -8.94 5.33
CA ALA A 105 -18.96 -7.66 6.01
C ALA A 105 -20.26 -6.87 5.85
N THR A 106 -20.55 -6.00 6.81
CA THR A 106 -21.65 -5.05 6.77
C THR A 106 -21.11 -3.63 6.68
N LYS A 107 -21.63 -2.86 5.74
CA LYS A 107 -21.29 -1.45 5.56
C LYS A 107 -22.53 -0.58 5.51
N PHE A 108 -22.47 0.54 6.23
CA PHE A 108 -23.44 1.63 6.09
C PHE A 108 -23.01 2.53 4.94
N TYR A 109 -23.98 2.99 4.17
CA TYR A 109 -23.73 4.04 3.21
C TYR A 109 -23.21 5.29 3.95
N SER A 110 -22.24 5.93 3.39
CA SER A 110 -21.72 7.21 3.89
C SER A 110 -21.59 8.17 2.72
N LEU A 111 -22.11 9.38 2.89
CA LEU A 111 -21.96 10.47 1.89
C LEU A 111 -20.48 10.74 1.56
N SER A 112 -19.57 10.45 2.50
CA SER A 112 -18.13 10.52 2.25
C SER A 112 -17.68 9.55 1.15
N ASN A 113 -18.36 8.43 0.94
CA ASN A 113 -18.01 7.43 -0.07
C ASN A 113 -18.43 7.82 -1.50
N THR A 114 -19.54 8.56 -1.62
CA THR A 114 -19.98 9.07 -2.94
C THR A 114 -19.07 10.22 -3.40
N VAL A 115 -18.72 11.12 -2.48
CA VAL A 115 -17.75 12.18 -2.72
C VAL A 115 -16.38 11.56 -3.06
N ALA A 116 -15.98 10.48 -2.38
CA ALA A 116 -14.73 9.78 -2.66
C ALA A 116 -14.71 9.07 -4.02
N LEU A 117 -15.84 8.58 -4.53
CA LEU A 117 -15.94 7.99 -5.89
C LEU A 117 -15.90 9.06 -6.98
N GLU A 118 -16.63 10.15 -6.80
CA GLU A 118 -16.54 11.30 -7.71
C GLU A 118 -15.16 11.96 -7.63
N GLU A 119 -14.63 12.16 -6.44
CA GLU A 119 -13.26 12.65 -6.23
C GLU A 119 -12.23 11.68 -6.84
N GLY A 120 -12.45 10.37 -6.78
CA GLY A 120 -11.58 9.37 -7.42
C GLY A 120 -11.53 9.50 -8.94
N ILE A 121 -12.68 9.70 -9.60
CA ILE A 121 -12.75 9.89 -11.06
C ILE A 121 -12.09 11.22 -11.45
N TYR A 122 -12.35 12.29 -10.71
CA TYR A 122 -11.69 13.59 -10.94
C TYR A 122 -10.19 13.49 -10.67
N LEU A 123 -9.79 12.77 -9.60
CA LEU A 123 -8.40 12.59 -9.25
C LEU A 123 -7.62 11.82 -10.31
N GLU A 124 -8.20 10.78 -10.94
CA GLU A 124 -7.57 10.06 -12.04
C GLU A 124 -7.36 10.95 -13.27
N ARG A 125 -8.39 11.70 -13.64
CA ARG A 125 -8.29 12.65 -14.75
C ARG A 125 -7.24 13.71 -14.47
N ASP A 126 -7.27 14.27 -13.26
CA ASP A 126 -6.34 15.32 -12.84
C ASP A 126 -4.91 14.78 -12.76
N LEU A 127 -4.73 13.50 -12.34
CA LEU A 127 -3.41 12.85 -12.34
C LEU A 127 -2.87 12.62 -13.76
N ARG A 128 -3.72 12.30 -14.75
CA ARG A 128 -3.31 12.22 -16.15
C ARG A 128 -2.79 13.56 -16.66
N LEU A 129 -3.46 14.65 -16.29
CA LEU A 129 -3.01 16.01 -16.61
C LEU A 129 -1.74 16.38 -15.85
N ALA A 130 -1.63 15.99 -14.59
CA ALA A 130 -0.46 16.24 -13.75
C ALA A 130 0.83 15.63 -14.33
N ILE A 131 0.73 14.41 -14.90
CA ILE A 131 1.83 13.75 -15.59
C ILE A 131 2.28 14.60 -16.80
N GLN A 132 1.34 15.10 -17.59
CA GLN A 132 1.63 15.93 -18.77
C GLN A 132 2.18 17.32 -18.40
N ASN A 133 1.69 17.89 -17.31
CA ASN A 133 2.03 19.24 -16.86
C ASN A 133 3.28 19.29 -15.94
N ASN A 134 3.95 18.14 -15.68
CA ASN A 134 5.09 18.04 -14.77
C ASN A 134 4.75 18.47 -13.33
N GLU A 135 3.56 18.16 -12.84
CA GLU A 135 3.13 18.48 -11.46
C GLU A 135 3.64 17.43 -10.44
N LEU A 136 4.21 16.31 -10.91
CA LEU A 136 4.83 15.30 -10.06
C LEU A 136 6.28 15.71 -9.75
N VAL A 137 6.59 15.79 -8.46
CA VAL A 137 7.91 16.16 -7.94
C VAL A 137 8.41 15.09 -6.98
N VAL A 138 9.73 15.01 -6.81
CA VAL A 138 10.37 14.04 -5.91
C VAL A 138 10.87 14.74 -4.67
N TYR A 139 10.53 14.20 -3.52
CA TYR A 139 11.09 14.55 -2.22
C TYR A 139 12.08 13.46 -1.80
N TYR A 140 13.05 13.81 -0.97
CA TYR A 140 14.15 12.94 -0.61
C TYR A 140 14.20 12.76 0.90
N GLN A 141 14.05 11.53 1.39
CA GLN A 141 14.16 11.24 2.81
C GLN A 141 15.53 10.64 3.11
N PRO A 142 16.33 11.24 4.03
CA PRO A 142 17.69 10.77 4.29
C PRO A 142 17.72 9.45 5.04
N LYS A 143 18.69 8.60 4.66
CA LYS A 143 19.08 7.35 5.31
C LYS A 143 20.43 7.56 5.98
N ILE A 144 20.54 7.30 7.29
CA ILE A 144 21.77 7.49 8.07
C ILE A 144 22.38 6.13 8.41
N ASN A 145 23.68 6.00 8.13
CA ASN A 145 24.45 4.82 8.51
C ASN A 145 24.89 4.93 9.97
N PHE A 146 24.65 3.88 10.77
CA PHE A 146 25.00 3.86 12.19
C PHE A 146 26.50 3.83 12.47
N HIS A 147 27.30 3.20 11.59
CA HIS A 147 28.73 3.02 11.88
C HIS A 147 29.52 4.33 11.81
N ASN A 148 29.15 5.20 10.86
CA ASN A 148 29.91 6.44 10.64
C ASN A 148 29.07 7.70 10.85
N GLN A 149 27.78 7.57 11.21
CA GLN A 149 26.84 8.67 11.41
C GLN A 149 26.64 9.57 10.16
N LYS A 150 27.06 9.08 9.00
CA LYS A 150 26.96 9.81 7.72
C LYS A 150 25.71 9.45 6.96
N ILE A 151 25.34 10.30 6.04
CA ILE A 151 24.27 10.00 5.10
C ILE A 151 24.72 8.86 4.20
N TYR A 152 23.98 7.75 4.24
CA TYR A 152 24.16 6.61 3.34
C TYR A 152 23.56 6.88 1.97
N GLY A 153 22.41 7.56 1.96
CA GLY A 153 21.65 7.85 0.76
C GLY A 153 20.32 8.52 1.10
N PHE A 154 19.41 8.47 0.15
CA PHE A 154 18.07 9.00 0.29
C PHE A 154 17.05 8.02 -0.30
N GLU A 155 15.80 8.11 0.15
CA GLU A 155 14.66 7.52 -0.54
C GLU A 155 13.92 8.61 -1.34
N ALA A 156 13.68 8.32 -2.61
CA ALA A 156 12.95 9.18 -3.53
C ALA A 156 11.44 8.93 -3.39
N LEU A 157 10.73 9.90 -2.88
CA LEU A 157 9.31 9.84 -2.55
C LEU A 157 8.52 10.82 -3.42
N VAL A 158 7.73 10.30 -4.33
CA VAL A 158 6.88 11.13 -5.21
C VAL A 158 5.87 11.94 -4.41
N ARG A 159 5.65 13.19 -4.85
CA ARG A 159 4.62 14.10 -4.37
C ARG A 159 3.91 14.72 -5.57
N TRP A 160 2.66 14.97 -5.45
CA TRP A 160 1.91 15.68 -6.47
C TRP A 160 1.69 17.14 -6.04
N ASN A 161 2.34 18.05 -6.72
CA ASN A 161 2.18 19.50 -6.52
C ASN A 161 0.93 19.96 -7.29
N HIS A 162 -0.23 19.69 -6.70
CA HIS A 162 -1.52 20.00 -7.32
C HIS A 162 -1.78 21.51 -7.30
N PRO A 163 -2.19 22.13 -8.44
CA PRO A 163 -2.30 23.58 -8.57
C PRO A 163 -3.27 24.25 -7.57
N THR A 164 -4.28 23.52 -7.12
CA THR A 164 -5.29 24.08 -6.17
C THR A 164 -5.30 23.42 -4.80
N LYS A 165 -4.81 22.15 -4.68
CA LYS A 165 -4.81 21.39 -3.42
C LYS A 165 -3.47 21.42 -2.69
N GLY A 166 -2.44 22.03 -3.28
CA GLY A 166 -1.06 21.98 -2.75
C GLY A 166 -0.43 20.61 -2.89
N ILE A 167 0.42 20.22 -1.95
CA ILE A 167 1.12 18.92 -1.99
C ILE A 167 0.19 17.77 -1.61
N VAL A 168 -0.15 16.94 -2.58
CA VAL A 168 -0.94 15.72 -2.40
C VAL A 168 0.00 14.54 -2.12
N PRO A 169 -0.19 13.81 -1.00
CA PRO A 169 0.67 12.69 -0.62
C PRO A 169 0.39 11.44 -1.49
N PRO A 170 1.39 10.55 -1.68
CA PRO A 170 1.28 9.38 -2.55
C PRO A 170 0.16 8.41 -2.14
N GLY A 171 -0.12 8.26 -0.86
CA GLY A 171 -1.21 7.39 -0.37
C GLY A 171 -2.59 7.69 -0.94
N LEU A 172 -2.82 8.89 -1.48
CA LEU A 172 -4.09 9.27 -2.11
C LEU A 172 -4.15 8.92 -3.60
N PHE A 173 -3.04 8.96 -4.34
CA PHE A 173 -3.07 8.77 -5.79
C PHE A 173 -2.35 7.51 -6.29
N ILE A 174 -1.38 6.97 -5.57
CA ILE A 174 -0.68 5.74 -5.97
C ILE A 174 -1.63 4.53 -6.07
N PRO A 175 -2.52 4.24 -5.08
CA PRO A 175 -3.43 3.10 -5.18
C PRO A 175 -4.38 3.17 -6.39
N MET A 176 -4.71 4.37 -6.84
CA MET A 176 -5.49 4.58 -8.06
C MET A 176 -4.61 4.38 -9.30
N ALA A 177 -3.40 4.93 -9.30
CA ALA A 177 -2.46 4.77 -10.41
C ALA A 177 -2.07 3.31 -10.66
N GLU A 178 -2.00 2.48 -9.62
CA GLU A 178 -1.77 1.03 -9.72
C GLU A 178 -2.88 0.28 -10.44
N LYS A 179 -4.14 0.72 -10.29
CA LYS A 179 -5.29 0.13 -11.00
C LYS A 179 -5.34 0.53 -12.48
N THR A 180 -4.50 1.46 -12.87
CA THR A 180 -4.43 2.00 -14.22
C THR A 180 -3.01 1.85 -14.78
N SER A 181 -2.79 2.26 -16.04
CA SER A 181 -1.43 2.29 -16.62
C SER A 181 -0.58 3.46 -16.10
N LEU A 182 -1.16 4.39 -15.35
CA LEU A 182 -0.48 5.61 -14.90
C LEU A 182 0.68 5.35 -13.97
N ILE A 183 0.67 4.25 -13.24
CA ILE A 183 1.77 3.89 -12.33
C ILE A 183 3.10 3.72 -13.08
N SER A 184 3.06 3.22 -14.32
CA SER A 184 4.28 3.09 -15.13
C SER A 184 4.83 4.46 -15.53
N ASP A 185 3.97 5.41 -15.90
CA ASP A 185 4.37 6.77 -16.26
C ASP A 185 4.94 7.51 -15.04
N ILE A 186 4.30 7.35 -13.87
CA ILE A 186 4.79 7.91 -12.61
C ILE A 186 6.17 7.34 -12.28
N GLY A 187 6.35 6.02 -12.35
CA GLY A 187 7.63 5.39 -12.06
C GLY A 187 8.74 5.87 -12.98
N ARG A 188 8.47 6.01 -14.29
CA ARG A 188 9.42 6.62 -15.24
C ARG A 188 9.80 8.05 -14.83
N ILE A 189 8.82 8.89 -14.47
CA ILE A 189 9.08 10.26 -14.03
C ILE A 189 9.98 10.27 -12.80
N VAL A 190 9.69 9.45 -11.80
CA VAL A 190 10.47 9.35 -10.57
C VAL A 190 11.90 8.91 -10.87
N ILE A 191 12.10 7.86 -11.67
CA ILE A 191 13.43 7.37 -12.06
C ILE A 191 14.24 8.47 -12.75
N LEU A 192 13.66 9.17 -13.73
CA LEU A 192 14.36 10.21 -14.48
C LEU A 192 14.67 11.45 -13.63
N GLN A 193 13.73 11.89 -12.77
CA GLN A 193 13.98 13.00 -11.84
C GLN A 193 15.05 12.64 -10.81
N THR A 194 15.00 11.42 -10.27
CA THR A 194 16.01 10.92 -9.33
C THR A 194 17.40 10.87 -9.98
N ALA A 195 17.51 10.33 -11.19
CA ALA A 195 18.79 10.30 -11.92
C ALA A 195 19.34 11.70 -12.22
N LYS A 196 18.46 12.62 -12.61
CA LYS A 196 18.82 14.05 -12.77
C LYS A 196 19.36 14.62 -11.48
N GLN A 197 18.69 14.37 -10.36
CA GLN A 197 19.07 14.87 -9.05
C GLN A 197 20.41 14.30 -8.60
N ILE A 198 20.65 13.01 -8.76
CA ILE A 198 21.96 12.39 -8.47
C ILE A 198 23.07 13.07 -9.25
N LYS A 199 22.86 13.34 -10.54
CA LYS A 199 23.84 14.07 -11.34
C LYS A 199 24.16 15.47 -10.78
N GLU A 200 23.14 16.22 -10.35
CA GLU A 200 23.35 17.54 -9.77
C GLU A 200 24.07 17.45 -8.41
N TRP A 201 23.73 16.47 -7.59
CA TRP A 201 24.41 16.22 -6.32
C TRP A 201 25.89 15.82 -6.52
N ASN A 202 26.20 14.97 -7.50
CA ASN A 202 27.57 14.63 -7.83
C ASN A 202 28.42 15.87 -8.21
N LYS A 203 27.82 16.86 -8.91
CA LYS A 203 28.50 18.13 -9.19
C LYS A 203 28.76 18.97 -7.94
N LEU A 204 27.94 18.79 -6.90
CA LEU A 204 28.08 19.48 -5.61
C LEU A 204 29.03 18.74 -4.65
N GLY A 205 29.63 17.62 -5.07
CA GLY A 205 30.55 16.81 -4.26
C GLY A 205 29.84 15.86 -3.31
N PHE A 206 28.59 15.47 -3.60
CA PHE A 206 27.90 14.41 -2.85
C PHE A 206 28.37 13.05 -3.38
N ASP A 207 29.53 12.62 -2.94
CA ASP A 207 30.15 11.39 -3.41
C ASP A 207 29.49 10.16 -2.79
N ASN A 208 29.31 9.11 -3.61
CA ASN A 208 28.82 7.79 -3.19
C ASN A 208 27.41 7.79 -2.58
N ILE A 209 26.55 8.73 -2.96
CA ILE A 209 25.14 8.73 -2.57
C ILE A 209 24.37 7.70 -3.39
N CYS A 210 23.62 6.84 -2.70
CA CYS A 210 22.66 5.94 -3.31
C CYS A 210 21.25 6.46 -3.06
N VAL A 211 20.44 6.55 -4.11
CA VAL A 211 19.02 6.97 -3.98
C VAL A 211 18.12 5.81 -4.37
N SER A 212 17.25 5.42 -3.45
CA SER A 212 16.29 4.37 -3.71
C SER A 212 14.99 4.90 -4.32
N VAL A 213 14.40 4.10 -5.18
CA VAL A 213 13.13 4.37 -5.88
C VAL A 213 12.20 3.18 -5.71
N ASN A 214 10.99 3.43 -5.30
CA ASN A 214 9.95 2.41 -5.18
C ASN A 214 9.49 1.90 -6.56
N VAL A 215 9.39 0.59 -6.71
CA VAL A 215 8.95 -0.09 -7.93
C VAL A 215 7.84 -1.09 -7.60
N VAL A 216 6.72 -0.97 -8.31
CA VAL A 216 5.58 -1.87 -8.13
C VAL A 216 5.63 -3.07 -9.08
N ALA A 217 4.93 -4.16 -8.72
CA ALA A 217 4.91 -5.42 -9.49
C ALA A 217 4.59 -5.23 -10.98
N GLN A 218 3.65 -4.35 -11.31
CA GLN A 218 3.25 -4.09 -12.69
C GLN A 218 4.37 -3.50 -13.57
N GLN A 219 5.30 -2.75 -12.98
CA GLN A 219 6.45 -2.20 -13.71
C GLN A 219 7.46 -3.29 -14.05
N LEU A 220 7.63 -4.29 -13.18
CA LEU A 220 8.50 -5.44 -13.45
C LEU A 220 7.97 -6.33 -14.58
N GLN A 221 6.64 -6.45 -14.71
CA GLN A 221 6.01 -7.32 -15.72
C GLN A 221 6.02 -6.73 -17.13
N ARG A 222 6.02 -5.41 -17.29
CA ARG A 222 5.80 -4.76 -18.60
C ARG A 222 7.04 -4.55 -19.46
N GLY A 223 8.24 -4.89 -18.97
CA GLY A 223 9.49 -4.76 -19.72
C GLY A 223 9.95 -3.32 -20.03
N GLN A 224 9.17 -2.31 -19.59
CA GLN A 224 9.51 -0.90 -19.79
C GLN A 224 10.55 -0.40 -18.78
N LEU A 225 10.57 -0.97 -17.58
CA LEU A 225 11.45 -0.55 -16.49
C LEU A 225 12.94 -0.54 -16.91
N LEU A 226 13.42 -1.58 -17.61
CA LEU A 226 14.81 -1.63 -18.09
C LEU A 226 15.14 -0.46 -19.03
N LYS A 227 14.24 -0.10 -19.91
CA LYS A 227 14.44 1.03 -20.84
C LYS A 227 14.50 2.35 -20.08
N ASP A 228 13.64 2.52 -19.08
CA ASP A 228 13.61 3.73 -18.26
C ASP A 228 14.90 3.87 -17.43
N LEU A 229 15.41 2.75 -16.88
CA LEU A 229 16.69 2.70 -16.17
C LEU A 229 17.87 2.97 -17.12
N ASP A 230 17.90 2.34 -18.29
CA ASP A 230 18.96 2.57 -19.29
C ASP A 230 18.96 4.03 -19.76
N GLU A 231 17.78 4.62 -20.03
CA GLU A 231 17.67 6.04 -20.35
C GLU A 231 18.18 6.93 -19.21
N ALA A 232 17.85 6.61 -17.95
CA ALA A 232 18.28 7.37 -16.80
C ALA A 232 19.82 7.36 -16.64
N LEU A 233 20.43 6.16 -16.72
CA LEU A 233 21.87 6.01 -16.61
C LEU A 233 22.61 6.71 -17.76
N ASP A 234 22.13 6.52 -18.99
CA ASP A 234 22.79 7.06 -20.20
C ASP A 234 22.61 8.57 -20.33
N ARG A 235 21.39 9.08 -20.10
CA ARG A 235 21.09 10.51 -20.25
C ARG A 235 21.77 11.38 -19.23
N TYR A 236 21.83 10.91 -17.99
CA TYR A 236 22.40 11.68 -16.89
C TYR A 236 23.85 11.29 -16.57
N LYS A 237 24.37 10.22 -17.19
CA LYS A 237 25.75 9.73 -16.98
C LYS A 237 26.07 9.48 -15.51
N ILE A 238 25.14 8.82 -14.81
CA ILE A 238 25.31 8.39 -13.43
C ILE A 238 25.71 6.91 -13.36
N SER A 239 26.35 6.51 -12.27
CA SER A 239 26.64 5.09 -12.01
C SER A 239 25.38 4.35 -11.60
N GLY A 240 25.22 3.10 -12.00
CA GLY A 240 24.15 2.23 -11.50
C GLY A 240 24.17 2.10 -9.99
N SER A 241 25.36 2.10 -9.36
CA SER A 241 25.53 2.03 -7.90
C SER A 241 24.96 3.24 -7.14
N SER A 242 24.60 4.31 -7.84
CA SER A 242 23.90 5.45 -7.26
C SER A 242 22.38 5.27 -7.21
N LEU A 243 21.85 4.18 -7.77
CA LEU A 243 20.43 3.84 -7.76
C LEU A 243 20.18 2.54 -6.99
N GLU A 244 19.08 2.52 -6.25
CA GLU A 244 18.54 1.34 -5.58
C GLU A 244 17.05 1.21 -5.96
N LEU A 245 16.58 0.02 -6.27
CA LEU A 245 15.17 -0.25 -6.51
C LEU A 245 14.57 -0.95 -5.29
N GLU A 246 13.53 -0.36 -4.73
CA GLU A 246 12.77 -0.92 -3.63
C GLU A 246 11.59 -1.71 -4.18
N ILE A 247 11.53 -2.99 -3.86
CA ILE A 247 10.46 -3.91 -4.27
C ILE A 247 9.84 -4.53 -3.04
N THR A 248 8.51 -4.62 -2.99
CA THR A 248 7.82 -5.23 -1.85
C THR A 248 7.90 -6.75 -1.87
N GLU A 249 7.71 -7.36 -0.70
CA GLU A 249 7.69 -8.81 -0.54
C GLU A 249 6.64 -9.49 -1.46
N SER A 250 5.44 -8.91 -1.56
CA SER A 250 4.37 -9.42 -2.43
C SER A 250 4.78 -9.49 -3.90
N THR A 251 5.62 -8.56 -4.34
CA THR A 251 6.15 -8.51 -5.71
C THR A 251 7.03 -9.71 -6.04
N LEU A 252 7.76 -10.26 -5.06
CA LEU A 252 8.59 -11.45 -5.26
C LEU A 252 7.78 -12.75 -5.23
N VAL A 253 6.69 -12.81 -4.44
CA VAL A 253 5.87 -14.02 -4.28
C VAL A 253 5.06 -14.34 -5.55
N GLU A 254 4.58 -13.35 -6.26
CA GLU A 254 3.81 -13.54 -7.52
C GLU A 254 4.67 -14.09 -8.67
N ASN A 255 5.95 -14.49 -8.41
CA ASN A 255 6.89 -14.46 -9.50
C ASN A 255 7.61 -15.68 -9.93
N SER A 256 7.47 -15.69 -11.20
CA SER A 256 8.07 -16.46 -12.25
C SER A 256 9.57 -16.17 -12.45
N GLU A 257 10.24 -17.08 -13.10
CA GLU A 257 11.60 -16.98 -13.68
C GLU A 257 11.85 -15.63 -14.41
N ALA A 258 10.80 -15.03 -14.98
CA ALA A 258 10.90 -13.77 -15.70
C ALA A 258 11.33 -12.59 -14.80
N VAL A 259 10.80 -12.47 -13.58
CA VAL A 259 11.21 -11.39 -12.67
C VAL A 259 12.61 -11.63 -12.13
N LYS A 260 12.97 -12.88 -11.84
CA LYS A 260 14.34 -13.23 -11.45
C LYS A 260 15.33 -12.77 -12.51
N ASN A 261 15.11 -13.14 -13.77
CA ASN A 261 15.95 -12.74 -14.92
C ASN A 261 15.99 -11.20 -15.09
N LEU A 262 14.88 -10.52 -14.86
CA LEU A 262 14.81 -9.06 -14.89
C LEU A 262 15.69 -8.44 -13.80
N LEU A 263 15.56 -8.91 -12.55
CA LEU A 263 16.35 -8.41 -11.42
C LEU A 263 17.85 -8.68 -11.62
N GLU A 264 18.22 -9.86 -12.12
CA GLU A 264 19.61 -10.14 -12.50
C GLU A 264 20.13 -9.18 -13.58
N THR A 265 19.29 -8.88 -14.58
CA THR A 265 19.64 -7.92 -15.63
C THR A 265 19.80 -6.50 -15.11
N ILE A 266 19.01 -6.10 -14.11
CA ILE A 266 19.15 -4.83 -13.40
C ILE A 266 20.46 -4.79 -12.59
N LYS A 267 20.79 -5.87 -11.90
CA LYS A 267 22.06 -6.02 -11.16
C LYS A 267 23.28 -5.91 -12.04
N LEU A 268 23.24 -6.41 -13.27
CA LEU A 268 24.35 -6.26 -14.24
C LEU A 268 24.65 -4.80 -14.60
N ARG A 269 23.70 -3.87 -14.38
CA ARG A 269 23.91 -2.43 -14.52
C ARG A 269 24.53 -1.79 -13.29
N GLY A 270 24.81 -2.57 -12.26
CA GLY A 270 25.32 -2.10 -10.97
C GLY A 270 24.25 -1.48 -10.05
N ILE A 271 22.97 -1.55 -10.42
CA ILE A 271 21.86 -1.03 -9.61
C ILE A 271 21.62 -1.96 -8.42
N HIS A 272 21.42 -1.39 -7.23
CA HIS A 272 21.10 -2.14 -6.02
C HIS A 272 19.60 -2.50 -5.96
N ILE A 273 19.30 -3.58 -5.28
CA ILE A 273 17.91 -4.04 -5.08
C ILE A 273 17.67 -4.22 -3.58
N SER A 274 16.65 -3.57 -3.07
CA SER A 274 16.18 -3.71 -1.69
C SER A 274 14.80 -4.36 -1.62
N LEU A 275 14.61 -5.17 -0.61
CA LEU A 275 13.33 -5.76 -0.26
C LEU A 275 12.65 -4.90 0.79
N ASP A 276 11.49 -4.37 0.43
CA ASP A 276 10.68 -3.49 1.27
C ASP A 276 9.53 -4.23 1.98
N ASP A 277 9.00 -3.64 3.04
CA ASP A 277 7.88 -4.13 3.86
C ASP A 277 8.11 -5.56 4.44
N PHE A 278 9.37 -5.95 4.68
CA PHE A 278 9.68 -7.31 5.10
C PHE A 278 9.07 -7.68 6.45
N GLY A 279 8.38 -8.84 6.45
CA GLY A 279 7.74 -9.42 7.63
C GLY A 279 6.26 -9.09 7.78
N THR A 280 5.67 -8.32 6.87
CA THR A 280 4.22 -8.04 6.86
C THR A 280 3.42 -9.09 6.08
N GLY A 281 4.09 -9.93 5.28
CA GLY A 281 3.50 -10.97 4.43
C GLY A 281 3.91 -12.41 4.80
N TYR A 282 3.63 -13.33 3.91
CA TYR A 282 4.02 -14.75 4.01
C TYR A 282 5.43 -14.95 3.44
N SER A 283 6.46 -14.54 4.18
CA SER A 283 7.85 -14.71 3.74
C SER A 283 8.25 -16.17 3.64
N SER A 284 8.40 -16.68 2.43
CA SER A 284 9.20 -17.89 2.23
C SER A 284 10.69 -17.47 2.20
N LEU A 285 11.45 -17.88 3.21
CA LEU A 285 12.90 -17.64 3.29
C LEU A 285 13.66 -18.15 2.06
N SER A 286 13.05 -19.07 1.27
CA SER A 286 13.63 -19.56 0.02
C SER A 286 13.85 -18.45 -1.00
N TYR A 287 12.96 -17.48 -1.09
CA TYR A 287 13.07 -16.38 -2.06
C TYR A 287 14.24 -15.44 -1.77
N LEU A 288 14.55 -15.19 -0.49
CA LEU A 288 15.69 -14.33 -0.12
C LEU A 288 17.03 -14.87 -0.63
N ASN A 289 17.18 -16.19 -0.73
CA ASN A 289 18.37 -16.82 -1.26
C ASN A 289 18.42 -16.87 -2.81
N GLU A 290 17.23 -16.89 -3.44
CA GLU A 290 17.15 -16.98 -4.90
C GLU A 290 17.36 -15.64 -5.59
N PHE A 291 16.89 -14.55 -4.97
CA PHE A 291 17.05 -13.21 -5.49
C PHE A 291 18.32 -12.58 -4.91
N LYS A 292 19.19 -12.08 -5.78
CA LYS A 292 20.45 -11.41 -5.39
C LYS A 292 20.17 -10.01 -4.85
N LEU A 293 19.52 -9.93 -3.67
CA LEU A 293 19.21 -8.69 -2.99
C LEU A 293 20.47 -8.07 -2.36
N ASP A 294 20.46 -6.77 -2.10
CA ASP A 294 21.53 -6.04 -1.42
C ASP A 294 21.10 -5.54 -0.04
N VAL A 295 19.83 -5.18 0.10
CA VAL A 295 19.29 -4.50 1.28
C VAL A 295 17.97 -5.15 1.69
N LEU A 296 17.74 -5.23 2.99
CA LEU A 296 16.48 -5.63 3.58
C LEU A 296 15.97 -4.50 4.46
N LYS A 297 14.73 -4.02 4.20
CA LYS A 297 14.10 -2.94 4.95
C LYS A 297 13.13 -3.53 5.96
N ILE A 298 13.24 -3.08 7.20
CA ILE A 298 12.32 -3.47 8.29
C ILE A 298 11.18 -2.47 8.30
N ASP A 299 9.96 -2.95 8.07
CA ASP A 299 8.76 -2.12 8.00
C ASP A 299 8.53 -1.32 9.29
N ARG A 300 8.03 -0.11 9.12
CA ARG A 300 7.77 0.84 10.21
C ARG A 300 6.85 0.29 11.31
N SER A 301 5.95 -0.66 11.00
CA SER A 301 5.03 -1.22 11.99
C SER A 301 5.77 -1.98 13.09
N PHE A 302 6.88 -2.65 12.76
CA PHE A 302 7.72 -3.32 13.75
C PHE A 302 8.51 -2.32 14.58
N ILE A 303 8.98 -1.22 13.97
CA ILE A 303 9.73 -0.17 14.66
C ILE A 303 8.81 0.65 15.59
N ALA A 304 7.60 1.00 15.13
CA ALA A 304 6.61 1.72 15.94
C ALA A 304 6.21 0.95 17.21
N ASN A 305 6.18 -0.39 17.13
CA ASN A 305 5.81 -1.25 18.25
C ASN A 305 6.99 -1.72 19.11
N MET A 306 8.20 -1.17 18.91
CA MET A 306 9.39 -1.54 19.68
C MET A 306 9.24 -1.23 21.17
N LYS A 307 9.60 -2.20 22.00
CA LYS A 307 9.64 -2.11 23.46
C LYS A 307 11.03 -1.69 23.94
N PRO A 308 11.16 -1.09 25.15
CA PRO A 308 12.43 -0.53 25.63
C PRO A 308 13.58 -1.53 25.80
N ARG A 309 13.33 -2.83 25.82
CA ARG A 309 14.38 -3.85 25.97
C ARG A 309 14.57 -4.61 24.66
N ILE A 310 15.83 -4.92 24.34
CA ILE A 310 16.19 -5.65 23.10
C ILE A 310 15.48 -7.00 23.03
N GLN A 311 15.46 -7.76 24.12
CA GLN A 311 14.84 -9.09 24.18
C GLN A 311 13.31 -9.09 23.94
N ASP A 312 12.67 -7.94 24.14
CA ASP A 312 11.22 -7.78 23.94
C ASP A 312 10.85 -7.46 22.50
N ASN A 313 11.85 -7.41 21.59
CA ASN A 313 11.69 -7.13 20.16
C ASN A 313 12.18 -8.31 19.29
N PRO A 314 11.63 -9.52 19.46
CA PRO A 314 12.16 -10.72 18.81
C PRO A 314 12.10 -10.67 17.29
N VAL A 315 11.08 -10.03 16.70
CA VAL A 315 10.93 -9.91 15.25
C VAL A 315 12.07 -9.07 14.68
N VAL A 316 12.29 -7.87 15.19
CA VAL A 316 13.35 -6.96 14.71
C VAL A 316 14.73 -7.62 14.85
N ASN A 317 14.99 -8.26 15.99
CA ASN A 317 16.24 -9.01 16.22
C ASN A 317 16.44 -10.13 15.20
N THR A 318 15.37 -10.90 14.92
CA THR A 318 15.43 -12.03 13.98
C THR A 318 15.70 -11.54 12.57
N VAL A 319 15.04 -10.46 12.15
CA VAL A 319 15.23 -9.88 10.81
C VAL A 319 16.67 -9.37 10.63
N ILE A 320 17.23 -8.66 11.62
CA ILE A 320 18.61 -8.19 11.59
C ILE A 320 19.60 -9.38 11.53
N ALA A 321 19.38 -10.41 12.34
CA ALA A 321 20.22 -11.62 12.34
C ALA A 321 20.13 -12.38 11.00
N LEU A 322 18.95 -12.51 10.44
CA LEU A 322 18.72 -13.13 9.13
C LEU A 322 19.47 -12.37 8.02
N ALA A 323 19.28 -11.06 7.95
CA ALA A 323 19.97 -10.23 6.95
C ALA A 323 21.50 -10.37 7.03
N LYS A 324 22.07 -10.37 8.23
CA LYS A 324 23.50 -10.62 8.44
C LYS A 324 23.94 -11.99 7.92
N THR A 325 23.14 -13.03 8.18
CA THR A 325 23.45 -14.39 7.71
C THR A 325 23.45 -14.45 6.17
N LEU A 326 22.61 -13.63 5.53
CA LEU A 326 22.49 -13.54 4.07
C LEU A 326 23.41 -12.50 3.44
N ASN A 327 24.29 -11.83 4.22
CA ASN A 327 25.12 -10.70 3.79
C ASN A 327 24.34 -9.54 3.17
N LEU A 328 23.12 -9.29 3.65
CA LEU A 328 22.29 -8.14 3.30
C LEU A 328 22.53 -7.00 4.27
N LYS A 329 22.51 -5.77 3.79
CA LYS A 329 22.41 -4.58 4.65
C LYS A 329 21.00 -4.43 5.19
N VAL A 330 20.86 -3.85 6.37
CA VAL A 330 19.55 -3.62 7.00
C VAL A 330 19.25 -2.13 7.10
N VAL A 331 18.07 -1.75 6.65
CA VAL A 331 17.50 -0.41 6.86
C VAL A 331 16.28 -0.54 7.77
N ALA A 332 16.26 0.16 8.90
CA ALA A 332 15.09 0.25 9.76
C ALA A 332 14.30 1.52 9.43
N GLU A 333 13.01 1.35 9.16
CA GLU A 333 12.12 2.42 8.74
C GLU A 333 11.23 2.94 9.86
N GLY A 334 10.80 4.21 9.73
CA GLY A 334 9.85 4.80 10.66
C GLY A 334 10.41 5.05 12.04
N VAL A 335 11.71 5.34 12.17
CA VAL A 335 12.31 5.74 13.45
C VAL A 335 11.83 7.13 13.83
N GLU A 336 11.10 7.24 14.94
CA GLU A 336 10.47 8.49 15.40
C GLU A 336 11.00 8.96 16.74
N THR A 337 11.72 8.11 17.50
CA THR A 337 12.21 8.43 18.84
C THR A 337 13.68 8.05 19.02
N GLU A 338 14.34 8.76 19.94
CA GLU A 338 15.72 8.47 20.33
C GLU A 338 15.88 7.07 20.93
N VAL A 339 14.87 6.59 21.65
CA VAL A 339 14.87 5.24 22.24
C VAL A 339 14.92 4.17 21.15
N GLN A 340 14.11 4.32 20.08
CA GLN A 340 14.15 3.42 18.95
C GLN A 340 15.53 3.45 18.27
N LEU A 341 16.08 4.64 18.07
CA LEU A 341 17.40 4.82 17.47
C LEU A 341 18.48 4.07 18.26
N GLN A 342 18.54 4.25 19.58
CA GLN A 342 19.52 3.60 20.47
C GLN A 342 19.36 2.08 20.48
N LEU A 343 18.12 1.58 20.51
CA LEU A 343 17.84 0.14 20.45
C LEU A 343 18.34 -0.49 19.16
N LEU A 344 18.03 0.12 18.02
CA LEU A 344 18.47 -0.35 16.70
C LEU A 344 20.01 -0.33 16.57
N GLN A 345 20.66 0.68 17.12
CA GLN A 345 22.12 0.75 17.20
C GLN A 345 22.69 -0.41 18.02
N ASN A 346 22.10 -0.71 19.18
CA ASN A 346 22.52 -1.82 20.04
C ASN A 346 22.25 -3.20 19.41
N MET A 347 21.25 -3.31 18.53
CA MET A 347 20.97 -4.51 17.74
C MET A 347 21.90 -4.63 16.51
N ALA A 348 22.80 -3.64 16.32
CA ALA A 348 23.71 -3.53 15.19
C ALA A 348 22.98 -3.55 13.84
N CYS A 349 21.90 -2.78 13.73
CA CYS A 349 21.29 -2.37 12.46
C CYS A 349 22.28 -1.48 11.68
N ASP A 350 22.30 -1.58 10.35
CA ASP A 350 23.27 -0.83 9.55
C ASP A 350 22.86 0.61 9.32
N THR A 351 21.58 0.82 8.98
CA THR A 351 21.06 2.10 8.49
C THR A 351 19.66 2.36 9.04
N VAL A 352 19.32 3.61 9.26
CA VAL A 352 18.01 4.04 9.74
C VAL A 352 17.44 5.16 8.89
N GLN A 353 16.11 5.16 8.85
CA GLN A 353 15.29 6.18 8.21
C GLN A 353 14.05 6.46 9.08
N GLY A 354 13.65 7.72 9.18
CA GLY A 354 12.43 8.07 9.92
C GLY A 354 12.35 9.54 10.27
N PHE A 355 11.23 9.95 10.84
CA PHE A 355 10.95 11.35 11.18
C PHE A 355 11.81 11.90 12.32
N TYR A 356 12.41 11.02 13.11
CA TYR A 356 13.42 11.43 14.08
C TYR A 356 14.67 12.03 13.40
N ILE A 357 15.01 11.55 12.21
CA ILE A 357 16.13 12.04 11.42
C ILE A 357 15.69 13.26 10.62
N ALA A 358 14.75 13.06 9.68
CA ALA A 358 14.11 14.11 8.90
C ALA A 358 12.85 13.56 8.21
N LYS A 359 11.86 14.42 8.02
CA LYS A 359 10.76 14.16 7.08
C LYS A 359 11.30 14.19 5.64
N PRO A 360 10.55 13.67 4.66
CA PRO A 360 10.92 13.84 3.26
C PRO A 360 11.15 15.31 2.91
N LEU A 361 12.30 15.61 2.34
CA LEU A 361 12.82 16.96 2.09
C LEU A 361 12.68 17.32 0.60
N ALA A 362 12.37 18.55 0.29
CA ALA A 362 12.52 19.09 -1.06
C ALA A 362 14.02 19.15 -1.43
N GLU A 363 14.33 19.27 -2.72
CA GLU A 363 15.72 19.27 -3.23
C GLU A 363 16.64 20.22 -2.46
N ALA A 364 16.23 21.48 -2.29
CA ALA A 364 17.05 22.49 -1.61
C ALA A 364 17.33 22.15 -0.14
N ASP A 365 16.30 21.63 0.54
CA ASP A 365 16.41 21.24 1.94
C ASP A 365 17.26 19.98 2.12
N ALA A 366 17.19 19.03 1.16
CA ALA A 366 18.04 17.86 1.14
C ALA A 366 19.53 18.22 0.97
N ILE A 367 19.82 19.21 0.13
CA ILE A 367 21.18 19.74 -0.04
C ILE A 367 21.68 20.39 1.26
N ALA A 368 20.84 21.21 1.90
CA ALA A 368 21.18 21.86 3.15
C ALA A 368 21.43 20.84 4.25
N PHE A 369 20.56 19.84 4.38
CA PHE A 369 20.69 18.74 5.34
C PHE A 369 21.98 17.92 5.13
N TYR A 370 22.32 17.59 3.88
CA TYR A 370 23.54 16.88 3.57
C TYR A 370 24.78 17.64 4.01
N ARG A 371 24.85 18.93 3.67
CA ARG A 371 25.99 19.80 4.04
C ARG A 371 26.18 19.91 5.55
N ASP A 372 25.07 20.09 6.27
CA ASP A 372 25.10 20.17 7.73
C ASP A 372 25.67 18.88 8.35
N LYS A 373 25.18 17.73 7.91
CA LYS A 373 25.62 16.42 8.39
C LYS A 373 27.03 16.02 8.00
N MET A 374 27.53 16.53 6.89
CA MET A 374 28.90 16.24 6.40
C MET A 374 29.94 17.25 6.93
N SER A 375 29.51 18.34 7.55
CA SER A 375 30.38 19.33 8.19
C SER A 375 30.76 18.97 9.62
N LEU A 376 30.09 17.95 10.16
CA LEU A 376 30.35 17.35 11.47
C LEU A 376 31.23 16.12 11.36
#